data_4f2644716a5c6d7de553e4a0af9db4ca
#
_entry.id   4f2644716a5c6d7de553e4a0af9db4ca
#
_cell.length_a   1.000
_cell.length_b   1.000
_cell.length_c   1.000
_cell.angle_alpha   90.00
_cell.angle_beta   90.00
_cell.angle_gamma   90.00
#
_symmetry.space_group_name_H-M   'P 1'
#
loop_
_entity.id
_entity.type
_entity.pdbx_description
1 polymer ?
#
loop_
_entity_poly.entity_id
_entity_poly.type
_entity_poly.pdbx_seq_one_letter_code
_entity_poly.pdbx_strand_id
1 'polypeptide(L)'
;MKDDNLICSVCGAVLDGEHIHEFDGQLMCEQCLDEHTVVCDNCHERIWRDNAEGDSLSTLCSHCYQYCYTTCERCGVLIRNDDAYYEDDDDVPYCYDCYRKLEESAIKSYNYKPDPIFYGSGNLFYGVELEIDKGGEENENAERLLDIANIREERIYCKHDGSISDGFEIVSHPMSLDYHINSMNWRDVFNEAVAMDYRSHNTATCGLHIHCSRSALGKDKEKQEETVSRIVYFVEKHWNELVKFSRRTPDNLNRWAARYATISNTSKETYKKAKDKNLGRYVTVNLENHYTVEFRLFRGTLRYKTFIAALQLVDEICRCAVNMSDKEMEELSWSDFVLRILPKKAELIEYLKSKRLYVNEIEAESEEM
;
A
#
# COMPACT_ATOMS: atom_id res chain seq x y z
N MET A 1 80.64 11.32 -5.76
CA MET A 1 79.34 11.03 -5.21
C MET A 1 78.31 11.35 -6.32
N LYS A 2 77.55 10.37 -6.78
CA LYS A 2 76.45 10.65 -7.72
C LYS A 2 75.37 11.33 -6.89
N ASP A 3 75.05 12.56 -7.16
CA ASP A 3 73.83 13.17 -6.68
C ASP A 3 72.65 12.37 -7.30
N ASP A 4 72.09 11.47 -6.53
CA ASP A 4 70.82 10.85 -6.89
C ASP A 4 69.76 11.92 -6.79
N ASN A 5 69.55 12.66 -7.89
CA ASN A 5 68.45 13.61 -7.97
C ASN A 5 67.14 12.89 -7.76
N LEU A 6 66.41 13.27 -6.70
CA LEU A 6 65.01 12.80 -6.50
C LEU A 6 64.14 13.30 -7.64
N ILE A 7 63.32 12.47 -8.18
CA ILE A 7 62.43 12.77 -9.33
C ILE A 7 60.97 12.55 -8.96
N CYS A 8 60.11 13.39 -9.48
CA CYS A 8 58.65 13.21 -9.35
C CYS A 8 58.19 11.92 -10.06
N SER A 9 57.55 11.02 -9.36
CA SER A 9 57.09 9.75 -9.87
C SER A 9 56.00 9.89 -10.94
N VAL A 10 55.30 11.05 -11.01
CA VAL A 10 54.20 11.30 -11.97
C VAL A 10 54.72 12.00 -13.23
N CYS A 11 55.43 13.12 -13.13
CA CYS A 11 55.84 13.92 -14.30
C CYS A 11 57.32 13.75 -14.66
N GLY A 12 58.17 13.10 -13.81
CA GLY A 12 59.59 12.92 -14.04
C GLY A 12 60.49 14.17 -13.79
N ALA A 13 59.89 15.26 -13.28
CA ALA A 13 60.66 16.46 -12.94
C ALA A 13 61.63 16.20 -11.79
N VAL A 14 62.79 16.87 -11.84
CA VAL A 14 63.76 16.84 -10.71
C VAL A 14 63.15 17.60 -9.55
N LEU A 15 63.12 17.00 -8.36
CA LEU A 15 62.60 17.61 -7.14
C LEU A 15 63.68 18.36 -6.41
N ASP A 16 63.46 19.57 -6.03
CA ASP A 16 64.32 20.33 -5.12
C ASP A 16 63.85 20.12 -3.66
N GLY A 17 64.74 20.18 -2.71
CA GLY A 17 64.53 19.69 -1.34
C GLY A 17 63.43 20.40 -0.54
N GLU A 18 62.84 21.51 -1.03
CA GLU A 18 61.81 22.28 -0.30
C GLU A 18 60.36 21.97 -0.73
N HIS A 19 60.14 21.30 -1.88
CA HIS A 19 58.82 21.02 -2.45
C HIS A 19 58.63 19.52 -2.83
N ILE A 20 59.07 18.63 -1.94
CA ILE A 20 58.93 17.19 -2.08
C ILE A 20 57.75 16.73 -1.21
N HIS A 21 56.80 16.12 -1.84
CA HIS A 21 55.68 15.50 -1.15
C HIS A 21 55.74 13.98 -1.31
N GLU A 22 55.58 13.25 -0.21
CA GLU A 22 55.41 11.81 -0.22
C GLU A 22 53.92 11.49 -0.08
N PHE A 23 53.37 10.80 -1.08
CA PHE A 23 51.98 10.37 -1.07
C PHE A 23 51.90 8.97 -1.66
N ASP A 24 51.24 8.03 -0.93
CA ASP A 24 51.06 6.63 -1.32
C ASP A 24 52.40 5.93 -1.72
N GLY A 25 53.46 6.23 -0.98
CA GLY A 25 54.81 5.71 -1.23
C GLY A 25 55.49 6.29 -2.47
N GLN A 26 54.96 7.35 -3.09
CA GLN A 26 55.50 8.04 -4.24
C GLN A 26 55.97 9.45 -3.91
N LEU A 27 57.13 9.84 -4.47
CA LEU A 27 57.58 11.24 -4.36
C LEU A 27 56.98 12.05 -5.52
N MET A 28 56.39 13.20 -5.15
CA MET A 28 55.66 14.04 -6.09
C MET A 28 56.08 15.51 -5.94
N CYS A 29 56.09 16.25 -7.04
CA CYS A 29 56.14 17.72 -6.99
C CYS A 29 54.76 18.27 -6.56
N GLU A 30 54.71 19.49 -6.03
CA GLU A 30 53.48 20.16 -5.57
C GLU A 30 52.39 20.16 -6.66
N GLN A 31 52.80 20.52 -7.89
CA GLN A 31 51.86 20.57 -9.01
C GLN A 31 51.20 19.21 -9.28
N CYS A 32 51.98 18.10 -9.32
CA CYS A 32 51.41 16.77 -9.52
C CYS A 32 50.55 16.31 -8.32
N LEU A 33 50.93 16.69 -7.10
CA LEU A 33 50.10 16.39 -5.95
C LEU A 33 48.72 17.05 -6.05
N ASP A 34 48.65 18.32 -6.43
CA ASP A 34 47.39 19.05 -6.57
C ASP A 34 46.56 18.65 -7.79
N GLU A 35 47.21 18.28 -8.90
CA GLU A 35 46.53 17.87 -10.12
C GLU A 35 45.94 16.44 -10.01
N HIS A 36 46.67 15.52 -9.36
CA HIS A 36 46.31 14.08 -9.33
C HIS A 36 45.68 13.62 -8.03
N THR A 37 45.64 14.45 -7.00
CA THR A 37 45.02 14.08 -5.74
C THR A 37 43.94 15.06 -5.30
N VAL A 38 43.08 14.64 -4.39
CA VAL A 38 42.06 15.45 -3.73
C VAL A 38 41.97 15.08 -2.26
N VAL A 39 41.38 15.92 -1.46
CA VAL A 39 41.13 15.66 -0.03
C VAL A 39 39.68 15.22 0.13
N CYS A 40 39.45 14.14 0.86
CA CYS A 40 38.11 13.67 1.21
C CYS A 40 37.43 14.69 2.13
N ASP A 41 36.24 15.15 1.77
CA ASP A 41 35.49 16.17 2.53
C ASP A 41 35.04 15.67 3.92
N ASN A 42 34.98 14.37 4.13
CA ASN A 42 34.53 13.78 5.40
C ASN A 42 35.68 13.47 6.37
N CYS A 43 36.68 12.69 5.94
CA CYS A 43 37.79 12.27 6.83
C CYS A 43 39.06 13.09 6.66
N HIS A 44 39.10 14.00 5.69
CA HIS A 44 40.24 14.86 5.35
C HIS A 44 41.52 14.09 4.92
N GLU A 45 41.40 12.81 4.63
CA GLU A 45 42.50 12.05 4.01
C GLU A 45 42.68 12.43 2.57
N ARG A 46 43.94 12.55 2.13
CA ARG A 46 44.27 12.77 0.71
C ARG A 46 44.18 11.44 -0.04
N ILE A 47 43.55 11.47 -1.21
CA ILE A 47 43.33 10.32 -2.08
C ILE A 47 43.68 10.64 -3.53
N TRP A 48 43.96 9.63 -4.35
CA TRP A 48 44.05 9.82 -5.79
C TRP A 48 42.70 10.33 -6.33
N ARG A 49 42.76 11.31 -7.21
CA ARG A 49 41.56 11.92 -7.82
C ARG A 49 40.70 10.88 -8.56
N ASP A 50 41.36 9.92 -9.23
CA ASP A 50 40.69 8.84 -9.95
C ASP A 50 39.98 7.84 -9.01
N ASN A 51 40.27 7.83 -7.72
CA ASN A 51 39.66 7.01 -6.70
C ASN A 51 38.65 7.79 -5.86
N ALA A 52 38.39 9.04 -6.20
CA ALA A 52 37.39 9.86 -5.52
C ALA A 52 35.98 9.47 -5.97
N GLU A 53 35.09 9.32 -5.00
CA GLU A 53 33.67 9.07 -5.16
C GLU A 53 32.88 10.30 -4.65
N GLY A 54 31.57 10.33 -4.85
CA GLY A 54 30.72 11.44 -4.42
C GLY A 54 29.85 12.01 -5.53
N ASP A 55 29.44 13.26 -5.37
CA ASP A 55 28.61 13.98 -6.33
C ASP A 55 29.21 15.37 -6.66
N SER A 56 28.42 16.26 -7.25
CA SER A 56 28.89 17.61 -7.59
C SER A 56 29.16 18.50 -6.36
N LEU A 57 28.77 18.09 -5.16
CA LEU A 57 28.85 18.84 -3.91
C LEU A 57 29.85 18.24 -2.93
N SER A 58 30.19 16.95 -3.05
CA SER A 58 31.01 16.22 -2.10
C SER A 58 32.02 15.31 -2.79
N THR A 59 33.29 15.43 -2.41
CA THR A 59 34.39 14.58 -2.84
C THR A 59 34.79 13.66 -1.69
N LEU A 60 34.65 12.36 -1.87
CA LEU A 60 34.81 11.37 -0.79
C LEU A 60 35.79 10.26 -1.16
N CYS A 61 36.48 9.70 -0.16
CA CYS A 61 37.14 8.40 -0.35
C CYS A 61 36.11 7.29 -0.34
N SER A 62 36.43 6.14 -0.95
CA SER A 62 35.55 4.98 -1.05
C SER A 62 35.01 4.50 0.32
N HIS A 63 35.82 4.60 1.37
CA HIS A 63 35.37 4.25 2.72
C HIS A 63 34.26 5.19 3.21
N CYS A 64 34.48 6.50 3.11
CA CYS A 64 33.47 7.47 3.55
C CYS A 64 32.20 7.38 2.71
N TYR A 65 32.34 7.23 1.39
CA TYR A 65 31.20 7.06 0.50
C TYR A 65 30.33 5.85 0.87
N GLN A 66 30.96 4.71 1.16
CA GLN A 66 30.22 3.46 1.44
C GLN A 66 29.64 3.40 2.85
N TYR A 67 30.31 4.01 3.85
CA TYR A 67 29.93 3.81 5.26
C TYR A 67 29.39 5.04 5.98
N CYS A 68 29.65 6.24 5.45
CA CYS A 68 29.22 7.47 6.10
C CYS A 68 28.14 8.24 5.33
N TYR A 69 27.84 7.84 4.09
CA TYR A 69 26.89 8.53 3.23
C TYR A 69 25.85 7.56 2.64
N THR A 70 24.71 8.13 2.32
CA THR A 70 23.63 7.47 1.55
C THR A 70 23.07 8.44 0.51
N THR A 71 22.21 7.97 -0.36
CA THR A 71 21.62 8.78 -1.44
C THR A 71 20.15 9.03 -1.14
N CYS A 72 19.73 10.30 -1.22
CA CYS A 72 18.32 10.64 -1.10
C CYS A 72 17.50 9.95 -2.22
N GLU A 73 16.53 9.14 -1.85
CA GLU A 73 15.71 8.38 -2.79
C GLU A 73 14.95 9.27 -3.78
N ARG A 74 14.55 10.48 -3.36
CA ARG A 74 13.72 11.36 -4.18
C ARG A 74 14.51 12.23 -5.16
N CYS A 75 15.64 12.81 -4.74
CA CYS A 75 16.38 13.78 -5.55
C CYS A 75 17.79 13.30 -5.96
N GLY A 76 18.23 12.15 -5.46
CA GLY A 76 19.52 11.57 -5.80
C GLY A 76 20.74 12.28 -5.19
N VAL A 77 20.54 13.29 -4.32
CA VAL A 77 21.66 13.98 -3.66
C VAL A 77 22.28 13.07 -2.61
N LEU A 78 23.61 13.14 -2.50
CA LEU A 78 24.36 12.40 -1.48
C LEU A 78 24.21 13.11 -0.13
N ILE A 79 23.90 12.38 0.92
CA ILE A 79 23.68 12.88 2.29
C ILE A 79 24.44 12.04 3.29
N ARG A 80 24.92 12.67 4.37
CA ARG A 80 25.53 11.90 5.47
C ARG A 80 24.45 11.03 6.13
N ASN A 81 24.83 9.83 6.56
CA ASN A 81 23.91 8.94 7.26
C ASN A 81 23.28 9.60 8.50
N ASP A 82 24.04 10.43 9.21
CA ASP A 82 23.58 11.16 10.40
C ASP A 82 22.58 12.30 10.07
N ASP A 83 22.56 12.76 8.83
CA ASP A 83 21.69 13.83 8.32
C ASP A 83 20.55 13.29 7.46
N ALA A 84 20.44 11.95 7.35
CA ALA A 84 19.36 11.30 6.63
C ALA A 84 18.08 11.24 7.48
N TYR A 85 16.95 11.57 6.83
CA TYR A 85 15.62 11.48 7.41
C TYR A 85 14.91 10.25 6.87
N TYR A 86 14.14 9.59 7.74
CA TYR A 86 13.39 8.38 7.43
C TYR A 86 11.94 8.59 7.83
N GLU A 87 10.99 7.99 7.06
CA GLU A 87 9.60 7.90 7.51
C GLU A 87 9.46 6.76 8.54
N ASP A 88 8.44 6.84 9.37
CA ASP A 88 8.15 5.80 10.37
C ASP A 88 8.01 4.43 9.68
N ASP A 89 8.74 3.44 10.21
CA ASP A 89 8.80 2.05 9.73
C ASP A 89 9.41 1.86 8.31
N ASP A 90 10.15 2.85 7.77
CA ASP A 90 10.82 2.74 6.48
C ASP A 90 12.32 3.02 6.60
N ASP A 91 13.14 2.19 5.93
CA ASP A 91 14.60 2.36 5.85
C ASP A 91 15.04 3.22 4.65
N VAL A 92 14.10 3.92 3.98
CA VAL A 92 14.38 4.74 2.80
C VAL A 92 14.90 6.13 3.21
N PRO A 93 16.13 6.51 2.80
CA PRO A 93 16.73 7.77 3.21
C PRO A 93 16.26 8.96 2.36
N TYR A 94 15.97 10.08 3.01
CA TYR A 94 15.64 11.36 2.38
C TYR A 94 16.54 12.48 2.91
N CYS A 95 16.89 13.46 2.06
CA CYS A 95 17.43 14.73 2.54
C CYS A 95 16.32 15.56 3.21
N TYR A 96 16.69 16.51 4.07
CA TYR A 96 15.74 17.34 4.82
C TYR A 96 14.65 17.98 3.94
N ASP A 97 15.04 18.57 2.80
CA ASP A 97 14.08 19.24 1.91
C ASP A 97 13.09 18.27 1.25
N CYS A 98 13.54 17.08 0.90
CA CYS A 98 12.67 16.05 0.36
C CYS A 98 11.77 15.45 1.43
N TYR A 99 12.29 15.19 2.63
CA TYR A 99 11.53 14.71 3.77
C TYR A 99 10.42 15.68 4.16
N ARG A 100 10.74 16.97 4.30
CA ARG A 100 9.73 17.99 4.60
C ARG A 100 8.63 18.08 3.54
N LYS A 101 8.98 17.94 2.25
CA LYS A 101 7.99 17.92 1.16
C LYS A 101 7.10 16.68 1.21
N LEU A 102 7.58 15.54 1.75
CA LEU A 102 6.77 14.35 1.97
C LEU A 102 5.80 14.56 3.13
N GLU A 103 6.26 15.14 4.24
CA GLU A 103 5.38 15.49 5.37
C GLU A 103 4.26 16.45 5.00
N GLU A 104 4.57 17.46 4.16
CA GLU A 104 3.62 18.44 3.65
C GLU A 104 2.76 17.89 2.49
N SER A 105 3.11 16.75 1.90
CA SER A 105 2.40 16.17 0.75
C SER A 105 1.00 15.66 1.12
N ALA A 106 0.03 15.96 0.28
CA ALA A 106 -1.32 15.39 0.38
C ALA A 106 -1.34 13.88 0.06
N ILE A 107 -0.45 13.44 -0.85
CA ILE A 107 -0.22 12.03 -1.14
C ILE A 107 0.97 11.58 -0.30
N LYS A 108 0.71 10.76 0.69
CA LYS A 108 1.72 10.19 1.59
C LYS A 108 2.50 9.08 0.90
N SER A 109 3.63 8.66 1.46
CA SER A 109 4.40 7.52 0.97
C SER A 109 3.62 6.21 1.05
N TYR A 110 4.15 5.18 0.36
CA TYR A 110 3.57 3.84 0.35
C TYR A 110 3.39 3.25 1.76
N ASN A 111 4.38 3.45 2.63
CA ASN A 111 4.40 2.87 3.98
C ASN A 111 3.64 3.70 5.03
N TYR A 112 3.15 4.90 4.66
CA TYR A 112 2.41 5.74 5.59
C TYR A 112 1.20 5.01 6.17
N LYS A 113 1.14 4.93 7.51
CA LYS A 113 0.12 4.22 8.25
C LYS A 113 -0.15 4.92 9.58
N PRO A 114 -1.03 5.93 9.60
CA PRO A 114 -1.33 6.67 10.81
C PRO A 114 -2.07 5.81 11.83
N ASP A 115 -2.03 6.21 13.08
CA ASP A 115 -2.85 5.62 14.11
C ASP A 115 -4.34 5.66 13.74
N PRO A 116 -5.08 4.55 13.88
CA PRO A 116 -6.45 4.49 13.43
C PRO A 116 -7.40 5.32 14.32
N ILE A 117 -8.19 6.19 13.67
CA ILE A 117 -9.28 6.93 14.32
C ILE A 117 -10.58 6.21 13.98
N PHE A 118 -11.35 5.82 15.01
CA PHE A 118 -12.59 5.07 14.83
C PHE A 118 -13.82 5.99 14.79
N TYR A 119 -14.58 5.92 13.68
CA TYR A 119 -15.75 6.77 13.45
C TYR A 119 -17.06 5.99 13.51
N GLY A 120 -18.05 6.57 14.18
CA GLY A 120 -19.37 5.96 14.35
C GLY A 120 -19.48 5.12 15.62
N SER A 121 -20.42 4.19 15.64
CA SER A 121 -20.76 3.38 16.83
C SER A 121 -20.95 1.91 16.47
N GLY A 122 -20.86 1.06 17.49
CA GLY A 122 -20.99 -0.40 17.34
C GLY A 122 -19.64 -1.11 17.51
N ASN A 123 -19.62 -2.40 17.12
CA ASN A 123 -18.43 -3.24 17.29
C ASN A 123 -17.71 -3.51 15.95
N LEU A 124 -18.43 -3.47 14.82
CA LEU A 124 -17.87 -3.73 13.50
C LEU A 124 -17.47 -2.41 12.83
N PHE A 125 -16.19 -2.27 12.57
CA PHE A 125 -15.61 -1.13 11.85
C PHE A 125 -14.91 -1.62 10.60
N TYR A 126 -15.04 -0.83 9.53
CA TYR A 126 -14.50 -1.12 8.21
C TYR A 126 -13.56 0.00 7.78
N GLY A 127 -12.33 -0.35 7.41
CA GLY A 127 -11.42 0.50 6.66
C GLY A 127 -11.55 0.20 5.17
N VAL A 128 -11.29 1.19 4.35
CA VAL A 128 -11.35 1.06 2.89
C VAL A 128 -10.04 1.52 2.29
N GLU A 129 -9.50 0.75 1.35
CA GLU A 129 -8.46 1.13 0.41
C GLU A 129 -9.08 1.13 -0.98
N LEU A 130 -9.12 2.29 -1.62
CA LEU A 130 -9.70 2.48 -2.95
C LEU A 130 -8.65 3.06 -3.90
N GLU A 131 -8.21 2.27 -4.83
CA GLU A 131 -7.26 2.67 -5.86
C GLU A 131 -7.97 3.43 -6.99
N ILE A 132 -7.40 4.59 -7.37
CA ILE A 132 -7.85 5.41 -8.48
C ILE A 132 -6.69 5.69 -9.44
N ASP A 133 -6.96 5.76 -10.74
CA ASP A 133 -5.95 5.82 -11.81
C ASP A 133 -6.42 6.74 -12.96
N LYS A 134 -5.53 7.15 -13.85
CA LYS A 134 -5.79 7.97 -15.05
C LYS A 134 -5.95 9.47 -14.85
N GLY A 135 -5.89 9.98 -13.63
CA GLY A 135 -6.02 11.39 -13.30
C GLY A 135 -4.73 12.04 -12.80
N GLY A 136 -3.61 11.30 -12.84
CA GLY A 136 -2.31 11.73 -12.32
C GLY A 136 -2.11 11.44 -10.83
N GLU A 137 -0.84 11.31 -10.43
CA GLU A 137 -0.45 11.29 -9.01
C GLU A 137 -0.14 12.72 -8.56
N GLU A 138 -1.19 13.56 -8.51
CA GLU A 138 -1.10 15.00 -8.29
C GLU A 138 -1.58 15.40 -6.89
N ASN A 139 -0.71 16.06 -6.11
CA ASN A 139 -1.06 16.51 -4.76
C ASN A 139 -2.29 17.43 -4.73
N GLU A 140 -2.40 18.36 -5.68
CA GLU A 140 -3.54 19.28 -5.78
C GLU A 140 -4.88 18.51 -5.94
N ASN A 141 -4.88 17.43 -6.71
CA ASN A 141 -6.06 16.58 -6.86
C ASN A 141 -6.39 15.83 -5.57
N ALA A 142 -5.37 15.33 -4.87
CA ALA A 142 -5.55 14.68 -3.57
C ALA A 142 -6.08 15.67 -2.52
N GLU A 143 -5.54 16.89 -2.43
CA GLU A 143 -6.02 17.95 -1.54
C GLU A 143 -7.50 18.23 -1.75
N ARG A 144 -7.97 18.35 -2.98
CA ARG A 144 -9.39 18.54 -3.30
C ARG A 144 -10.28 17.42 -2.78
N LEU A 145 -9.84 16.17 -2.88
CA LEU A 145 -10.59 15.03 -2.33
C LEU A 145 -10.59 15.03 -0.79
N LEU A 146 -9.44 15.36 -0.19
CA LEU A 146 -9.30 15.48 1.26
C LEU A 146 -10.17 16.61 1.83
N ASP A 147 -10.23 17.75 1.18
CA ASP A 147 -11.07 18.90 1.59
C ASP A 147 -12.56 18.54 1.64
N ILE A 148 -13.03 17.75 0.67
CA ILE A 148 -14.41 17.26 0.64
C ILE A 148 -14.68 16.25 1.75
N ALA A 149 -13.73 15.36 2.02
CA ALA A 149 -13.91 14.26 2.95
C ALA A 149 -13.68 14.68 4.42
N ASN A 150 -12.65 15.51 4.66
CA ASN A 150 -12.06 15.80 5.96
C ASN A 150 -12.51 17.15 6.56
N ILE A 151 -13.76 17.55 6.37
CA ILE A 151 -14.30 18.90 6.71
C ILE A 151 -13.96 19.37 8.13
N ARG A 152 -13.87 18.46 9.10
CA ARG A 152 -13.58 18.79 10.52
C ARG A 152 -12.58 17.83 11.16
N GLU A 153 -12.42 16.66 10.57
CA GLU A 153 -11.70 15.53 11.13
C GLU A 153 -11.07 14.76 9.98
N GLU A 154 -9.89 14.19 10.17
CA GLU A 154 -9.24 13.34 9.20
C GLU A 154 -9.98 12.01 9.10
N ARG A 155 -10.77 11.82 8.05
CA ARG A 155 -11.56 10.62 7.78
C ARG A 155 -10.91 9.72 6.75
N ILE A 156 -10.17 10.32 5.82
CA ILE A 156 -9.39 9.64 4.80
C ILE A 156 -8.02 10.29 4.65
N TYR A 157 -7.10 9.56 4.11
CA TYR A 157 -5.82 10.05 3.60
C TYR A 157 -5.54 9.45 2.24
N CYS A 158 -4.63 10.08 1.48
CA CYS A 158 -4.17 9.58 0.18
C CYS A 158 -2.74 9.13 0.31
N LYS A 159 -2.37 8.05 -0.39
CA LYS A 159 -0.99 7.57 -0.44
C LYS A 159 -0.61 7.00 -1.80
N HIS A 160 0.68 6.98 -2.05
CA HIS A 160 1.28 6.32 -3.20
C HIS A 160 1.00 4.81 -3.18
N ASP A 161 0.74 4.20 -4.34
CA ASP A 161 0.76 2.75 -4.54
C ASP A 161 1.50 2.42 -5.83
N GLY A 162 2.62 1.72 -5.73
CA GLY A 162 3.47 1.36 -6.86
C GLY A 162 2.83 0.44 -7.91
N SER A 163 1.64 -0.10 -7.66
CA SER A 163 0.87 -0.87 -8.63
C SER A 163 0.00 0.01 -9.54
N ILE A 164 -0.22 1.28 -9.15
CA ILE A 164 -1.01 2.27 -9.89
C ILE A 164 -0.05 3.04 -10.81
N SER A 165 -0.42 3.22 -12.07
CA SER A 165 0.48 3.84 -13.05
C SER A 165 0.35 5.35 -13.17
N ASP A 166 -0.82 5.91 -12.84
CA ASP A 166 -1.15 7.32 -13.07
C ASP A 166 -2.26 7.78 -12.10
N GLY A 167 -2.04 7.56 -10.80
CA GLY A 167 -3.00 7.82 -9.74
C GLY A 167 -2.47 7.45 -8.37
N PHE A 168 -3.36 7.30 -7.40
CA PHE A 168 -3.02 7.03 -6.01
C PHE A 168 -4.13 6.24 -5.30
N GLU A 169 -3.89 5.88 -4.06
CA GLU A 169 -4.82 5.15 -3.21
C GLU A 169 -5.49 6.09 -2.20
N ILE A 170 -6.82 6.00 -2.10
CA ILE A 170 -7.62 6.66 -1.06
C ILE A 170 -7.87 5.65 0.06
N VAL A 171 -7.40 5.96 1.26
CA VAL A 171 -7.53 5.10 2.44
C VAL A 171 -8.42 5.76 3.47
N SER A 172 -9.40 5.03 4.02
CA SER A 172 -10.21 5.54 5.11
C SER A 172 -9.74 5.05 6.47
N HIS A 173 -9.89 5.88 7.48
CA HIS A 173 -9.91 5.42 8.86
C HIS A 173 -11.07 4.41 9.08
N PRO A 174 -10.99 3.56 10.12
CA PRO A 174 -12.04 2.59 10.42
C PRO A 174 -13.37 3.28 10.75
N MET A 175 -14.43 2.95 10.03
CA MET A 175 -15.77 3.53 10.22
C MET A 175 -16.81 2.44 10.38
N SER A 176 -17.85 2.68 11.20
CA SER A 176 -19.02 1.81 11.19
C SER A 176 -19.73 1.87 9.82
N LEU A 177 -20.46 0.83 9.45
CA LEU A 177 -21.22 0.82 8.19
C LEU A 177 -22.18 2.02 8.10
N ASP A 178 -22.82 2.36 9.20
CA ASP A 178 -23.73 3.52 9.29
C ASP A 178 -23.00 4.84 9.01
N TYR A 179 -21.80 5.00 9.55
CA TYR A 179 -20.98 6.19 9.32
C TYR A 179 -20.55 6.32 7.85
N HIS A 180 -20.14 5.23 7.21
CA HIS A 180 -19.83 5.20 5.76
C HIS A 180 -21.02 5.64 4.90
N ILE A 181 -22.26 5.28 5.30
CA ILE A 181 -23.48 5.56 4.53
C ILE A 181 -24.01 6.97 4.78
N ASN A 182 -24.06 7.39 6.06
CA ASN A 182 -24.84 8.56 6.48
C ASN A 182 -23.99 9.77 6.86
N SER A 183 -22.69 9.60 7.18
CA SER A 183 -21.83 10.65 7.69
C SER A 183 -20.65 10.97 6.80
N MET A 184 -20.19 9.99 5.99
CA MET A 184 -19.07 10.17 5.07
C MET A 184 -19.55 10.68 3.70
N ASN A 185 -18.85 11.68 3.16
CA ASN A 185 -19.21 12.33 1.89
C ASN A 185 -18.70 11.54 0.65
N TRP A 186 -18.75 10.21 0.67
CA TRP A 186 -18.25 9.36 -0.44
C TRP A 186 -18.80 9.74 -1.80
N ARG A 187 -20.07 10.15 -1.87
CA ARG A 187 -20.69 10.55 -3.14
C ARG A 187 -20.00 11.75 -3.75
N ASP A 188 -19.67 12.75 -2.94
CA ASP A 188 -19.04 13.99 -3.40
C ASP A 188 -17.57 13.75 -3.73
N VAL A 189 -16.85 12.96 -2.90
CA VAL A 189 -15.48 12.50 -3.18
C VAL A 189 -15.41 11.78 -4.53
N PHE A 190 -16.33 10.86 -4.81
CA PHE A 190 -16.35 10.13 -6.08
C PHE A 190 -16.72 11.00 -7.29
N ASN A 191 -17.65 11.93 -7.11
CA ASN A 191 -18.01 12.86 -8.17
C ASN A 191 -16.85 13.77 -8.52
N GLU A 192 -16.11 14.26 -7.51
CA GLU A 192 -14.91 15.08 -7.71
C GLU A 192 -13.78 14.28 -8.39
N ALA A 193 -13.51 13.06 -7.93
CA ALA A 193 -12.52 12.19 -8.57
C ALA A 193 -12.87 11.95 -10.06
N VAL A 194 -14.14 11.70 -10.38
CA VAL A 194 -14.59 11.54 -11.77
C VAL A 194 -14.47 12.83 -12.57
N ALA A 195 -14.74 14.00 -11.96
CA ALA A 195 -14.59 15.30 -12.59
C ALA A 195 -13.12 15.64 -12.93
N MET A 196 -12.17 15.03 -12.19
CA MET A 196 -10.73 15.10 -12.44
C MET A 196 -10.21 13.95 -13.33
N ASP A 197 -11.08 13.27 -14.08
CA ASP A 197 -10.79 12.17 -14.98
C ASP A 197 -10.29 10.86 -14.33
N TYR A 198 -10.30 10.74 -13.00
CA TYR A 198 -9.94 9.49 -12.34
C TYR A 198 -10.94 8.37 -12.66
N ARG A 199 -10.40 7.17 -12.70
CA ARG A 199 -11.13 5.92 -12.85
C ARG A 199 -10.62 4.91 -11.85
N SER A 200 -11.53 4.09 -11.33
CA SER A 200 -11.18 2.93 -10.52
C SER A 200 -11.63 1.63 -11.20
N HIS A 201 -12.42 1.74 -12.25
CA HIS A 201 -12.87 0.61 -13.08
C HIS A 201 -12.26 0.69 -14.47
N ASN A 202 -12.15 -0.45 -15.18
CA ASN A 202 -11.47 -0.55 -16.48
C ASN A 202 -9.99 -0.11 -16.44
N THR A 203 -9.36 -0.30 -15.31
CA THR A 203 -7.91 -0.21 -15.10
C THR A 203 -7.33 -1.61 -14.96
N ALA A 204 -6.04 -1.78 -15.19
CA ALA A 204 -5.40 -3.09 -15.09
C ALA A 204 -5.18 -3.52 -13.63
N THR A 205 -5.10 -2.56 -12.72
CA THR A 205 -4.63 -2.76 -11.33
C THR A 205 -5.67 -2.43 -10.29
N CYS A 206 -6.46 -1.36 -10.45
CA CYS A 206 -7.31 -0.81 -9.40
C CYS A 206 -8.29 -1.80 -8.78
N GLY A 207 -8.26 -1.87 -7.46
CA GLY A 207 -9.12 -2.64 -6.59
C GLY A 207 -9.88 -1.77 -5.59
N LEU A 208 -10.75 -2.42 -4.87
CA LEU A 208 -11.38 -1.95 -3.64
C LEU A 208 -11.13 -3.01 -2.59
N HIS A 209 -10.37 -2.64 -1.56
CA HIS A 209 -10.09 -3.50 -0.42
C HIS A 209 -10.89 -3.03 0.78
N ILE A 210 -11.47 -3.97 1.51
CA ILE A 210 -12.29 -3.66 2.69
C ILE A 210 -11.73 -4.44 3.86
N HIS A 211 -11.31 -3.72 4.88
CA HIS A 211 -10.76 -4.23 6.13
C HIS A 211 -11.85 -4.31 7.19
N CYS A 212 -11.93 -5.43 7.89
CA CYS A 212 -12.76 -5.58 9.08
C CYS A 212 -11.86 -5.75 10.30
N SER A 213 -12.11 -5.01 11.39
CA SER A 213 -11.33 -5.12 12.62
C SER A 213 -11.45 -6.50 13.25
N ARG A 214 -10.32 -7.17 13.53
CA ARG A 214 -10.30 -8.51 14.17
C ARG A 214 -10.88 -8.49 15.57
N SER A 215 -10.67 -7.41 16.33
CA SER A 215 -11.23 -7.25 17.68
C SER A 215 -12.75 -7.37 17.74
N ALA A 216 -13.43 -7.04 16.64
CA ALA A 216 -14.89 -7.18 16.53
C ALA A 216 -15.35 -8.61 16.23
N LEU A 217 -14.45 -9.48 15.80
CA LEU A 217 -14.76 -10.86 15.41
C LEU A 217 -14.74 -11.83 16.60
N GLY A 218 -14.27 -11.38 17.77
CA GLY A 218 -14.26 -12.22 18.97
C GLY A 218 -13.55 -11.54 20.15
N LYS A 219 -13.91 -11.93 21.35
CA LYS A 219 -13.39 -11.37 22.62
C LYS A 219 -11.91 -11.72 22.89
N ASP A 220 -11.43 -12.79 22.28
CA ASP A 220 -10.08 -13.29 22.42
C ASP A 220 -9.60 -13.86 21.07
N LYS A 221 -8.31 -14.16 20.96
CA LYS A 221 -7.68 -14.62 19.72
C LYS A 221 -8.30 -15.93 19.19
N GLU A 222 -8.64 -16.85 20.09
CA GLU A 222 -9.25 -18.13 19.69
C GLU A 222 -10.61 -17.89 19.03
N LYS A 223 -11.45 -17.04 19.63
CA LYS A 223 -12.76 -16.69 19.09
C LYS A 223 -12.68 -15.92 17.79
N GLN A 224 -11.70 -15.03 17.67
CA GLN A 224 -11.42 -14.32 16.41
C GLN A 224 -11.04 -15.31 15.29
N GLU A 225 -10.14 -16.26 15.56
CA GLU A 225 -9.73 -17.28 14.61
C GLU A 225 -10.90 -18.19 14.18
N GLU A 226 -11.79 -18.56 15.10
CA GLU A 226 -13.03 -19.31 14.77
C GLU A 226 -13.93 -18.50 13.83
N THR A 227 -14.14 -17.22 14.10
CA THR A 227 -14.96 -16.35 13.24
C THR A 227 -14.31 -16.13 11.87
N VAL A 228 -13.00 -15.93 11.84
CA VAL A 228 -12.25 -15.81 10.58
C VAL A 228 -12.33 -17.10 9.76
N SER A 229 -12.31 -18.27 10.43
CA SER A 229 -12.46 -19.54 9.73
C SER A 229 -13.82 -19.66 9.01
N ARG A 230 -14.89 -19.17 9.61
CA ARG A 230 -16.23 -19.10 8.99
C ARG A 230 -16.26 -18.12 7.81
N ILE A 231 -15.57 -16.98 7.91
CA ILE A 231 -15.45 -16.01 6.80
C ILE A 231 -14.76 -16.67 5.61
N VAL A 232 -13.60 -17.30 5.84
CA VAL A 232 -12.85 -17.99 4.78
C VAL A 232 -13.69 -19.10 4.16
N TYR A 233 -14.36 -19.91 4.99
CA TYR A 233 -15.24 -20.98 4.53
C TYR A 233 -16.37 -20.44 3.64
N PHE A 234 -17.05 -19.38 4.07
CA PHE A 234 -18.11 -18.74 3.29
C PHE A 234 -17.62 -18.26 1.92
N VAL A 235 -16.48 -17.61 1.89
CA VAL A 235 -15.88 -17.10 0.64
C VAL A 235 -15.50 -18.27 -0.30
N GLU A 236 -14.92 -19.33 0.23
CA GLU A 236 -14.57 -20.51 -0.54
C GLU A 236 -15.80 -21.27 -1.07
N LYS A 237 -16.83 -21.40 -0.23
CA LYS A 237 -18.08 -22.08 -0.58
C LYS A 237 -18.88 -21.35 -1.66
N HIS A 238 -18.99 -20.02 -1.53
CA HIS A 238 -19.78 -19.16 -2.42
C HIS A 238 -18.92 -18.41 -3.46
N TRP A 239 -17.80 -19.04 -3.86
CA TRP A 239 -16.84 -18.44 -4.77
C TRP A 239 -17.47 -17.92 -6.07
N ASN A 240 -18.32 -18.69 -6.71
CA ASN A 240 -18.90 -18.34 -8.00
C ASN A 240 -19.81 -17.10 -7.92
N GLU A 241 -20.62 -17.02 -6.88
CA GLU A 241 -21.49 -15.89 -6.60
C GLU A 241 -20.67 -14.65 -6.27
N LEU A 242 -19.63 -14.77 -5.49
CA LEU A 242 -18.75 -13.69 -5.10
C LEU A 242 -17.90 -13.17 -6.27
N VAL A 243 -17.41 -14.04 -7.14
CA VAL A 243 -16.74 -13.64 -8.38
C VAL A 243 -17.69 -12.84 -9.28
N LYS A 244 -18.92 -13.31 -9.46
CA LYS A 244 -19.94 -12.61 -10.24
C LYS A 244 -20.30 -11.25 -9.62
N PHE A 245 -20.36 -11.16 -8.30
CA PHE A 245 -20.54 -9.91 -7.56
C PHE A 245 -19.38 -8.95 -7.79
N SER A 246 -18.15 -9.42 -7.66
CA SER A 246 -16.92 -8.61 -7.69
C SER A 246 -16.67 -7.93 -9.03
N ARG A 247 -17.08 -8.58 -10.14
CA ARG A 247 -16.81 -8.15 -11.51
C ARG A 247 -15.33 -8.07 -11.88
N ARG A 248 -14.42 -8.65 -11.11
CA ARG A 248 -13.03 -8.83 -11.53
C ARG A 248 -12.91 -9.90 -12.61
N THR A 249 -11.99 -9.69 -13.53
CA THR A 249 -11.65 -10.72 -14.53
C THR A 249 -10.90 -11.87 -13.86
N PRO A 250 -10.93 -13.09 -14.42
CA PRO A 250 -10.15 -14.21 -13.88
C PRO A 250 -8.67 -13.89 -13.73
N ASP A 251 -8.06 -13.19 -14.68
CA ASP A 251 -6.65 -12.80 -14.63
C ASP A 251 -6.35 -11.86 -13.46
N ASN A 252 -7.20 -10.85 -13.23
CA ASN A 252 -7.05 -9.94 -12.10
C ASN A 252 -7.31 -10.63 -10.76
N LEU A 253 -8.22 -11.60 -10.70
CA LEU A 253 -8.41 -12.43 -9.51
C LEU A 253 -7.17 -13.25 -9.21
N ASN A 254 -6.63 -13.95 -10.20
CA ASN A 254 -5.44 -14.77 -10.02
C ASN A 254 -4.21 -13.96 -9.60
N ARG A 255 -4.11 -12.73 -10.08
CA ARG A 255 -2.96 -11.86 -9.80
C ARG A 255 -3.06 -11.16 -8.44
N TRP A 256 -4.24 -10.63 -8.08
CA TRP A 256 -4.40 -9.68 -6.99
C TRP A 256 -5.31 -10.13 -5.85
N ALA A 257 -6.12 -11.18 -6.08
CA ALA A 257 -7.11 -11.68 -5.12
C ALA A 257 -7.35 -13.18 -5.34
N ALA A 258 -6.28 -13.97 -5.39
CA ALA A 258 -6.33 -15.38 -5.68
C ALA A 258 -7.21 -16.15 -4.67
N ARG A 259 -7.89 -17.19 -5.15
CA ARG A 259 -8.64 -18.12 -4.30
C ARG A 259 -7.67 -19.04 -3.57
N TYR A 260 -7.96 -19.37 -2.32
CA TYR A 260 -7.24 -20.46 -1.62
C TYR A 260 -7.52 -21.85 -2.24
N ALA A 261 -8.72 -22.05 -2.77
CA ALA A 261 -9.16 -23.33 -3.33
C ALA A 261 -8.95 -24.52 -2.35
N THR A 262 -9.43 -24.34 -1.11
CA THR A 262 -9.18 -25.27 0.00
C THR A 262 -10.44 -25.74 0.67
N ILE A 263 -11.62 -25.58 0.02
CA ILE A 263 -12.90 -26.00 0.62
C ILE A 263 -12.84 -27.44 1.13
N SER A 264 -13.27 -27.64 2.34
CA SER A 264 -13.31 -28.91 3.06
C SER A 264 -14.67 -29.09 3.72
N ASN A 265 -14.85 -30.16 4.45
CA ASN A 265 -16.13 -30.47 5.12
C ASN A 265 -16.45 -29.50 6.26
N THR A 266 -15.41 -28.89 6.87
CA THR A 266 -15.57 -27.96 7.98
C THR A 266 -14.84 -26.63 7.73
N SER A 267 -15.35 -25.57 8.38
CA SER A 267 -14.74 -24.25 8.35
C SER A 267 -13.32 -24.25 8.91
N LYS A 268 -13.09 -24.96 10.03
CA LYS A 268 -11.77 -25.08 10.67
C LYS A 268 -10.74 -25.77 9.77
N GLU A 269 -11.13 -26.82 9.08
CA GLU A 269 -10.25 -27.55 8.16
C GLU A 269 -9.92 -26.71 6.91
N THR A 270 -10.93 -26.05 6.35
CA THR A 270 -10.76 -25.12 5.22
C THR A 270 -9.78 -24.02 5.57
N TYR A 271 -9.94 -23.39 6.73
CA TYR A 271 -9.08 -22.32 7.21
C TYR A 271 -7.64 -22.79 7.47
N LYS A 272 -7.47 -23.97 8.10
CA LYS A 272 -6.14 -24.55 8.30
C LYS A 272 -5.42 -24.75 6.97
N LYS A 273 -6.08 -25.35 5.99
CA LYS A 273 -5.51 -25.55 4.65
C LYS A 273 -5.20 -24.23 3.94
N ALA A 274 -6.02 -23.18 4.14
CA ALA A 274 -5.76 -21.86 3.60
C ALA A 274 -4.47 -21.24 4.19
N LYS A 275 -4.28 -21.35 5.50
CA LYS A 275 -3.04 -20.89 6.16
C LYS A 275 -1.82 -21.69 5.72
N ASP A 276 -1.94 -23.02 5.59
CA ASP A 276 -0.83 -23.90 5.20
C ASP A 276 -0.33 -23.60 3.77
N LYS A 277 -1.17 -23.02 2.88
CA LYS A 277 -0.75 -22.64 1.52
C LYS A 277 0.21 -21.49 1.46
N ASN A 278 0.25 -20.62 2.45
CA ASN A 278 1.14 -19.45 2.54
C ASN A 278 1.24 -18.65 1.22
N LEU A 279 0.08 -18.24 0.69
CA LEU A 279 0.00 -17.57 -0.62
C LEU A 279 0.30 -16.07 -0.57
N GLY A 280 0.69 -15.55 0.61
CA GLY A 280 0.94 -14.13 0.82
C GLY A 280 -0.35 -13.30 0.80
N ARG A 281 -0.19 -11.98 0.66
CA ARG A 281 -1.29 -11.00 0.76
C ARG A 281 -2.23 -10.94 -0.45
N TYR A 282 -1.81 -11.46 -1.61
CA TYR A 282 -2.59 -11.37 -2.86
C TYR A 282 -3.70 -12.41 -2.99
N VAL A 283 -4.41 -12.63 -1.91
CA VAL A 283 -5.55 -13.57 -1.81
C VAL A 283 -6.85 -12.84 -1.53
N THR A 284 -7.97 -13.47 -1.84
CA THR A 284 -9.32 -12.89 -1.71
C THR A 284 -9.64 -12.41 -0.30
N VAL A 285 -9.26 -13.20 0.71
CA VAL A 285 -9.34 -12.84 2.13
C VAL A 285 -7.92 -12.89 2.68
N ASN A 286 -7.27 -11.74 2.77
CA ASN A 286 -5.92 -11.64 3.31
C ASN A 286 -5.94 -11.78 4.84
N LEU A 287 -5.16 -12.72 5.34
CA LEU A 287 -5.07 -13.09 6.76
C LEU A 287 -3.78 -12.60 7.43
N GLU A 288 -2.85 -12.02 6.67
CA GLU A 288 -1.54 -11.58 7.16
C GLU A 288 -1.63 -10.34 8.03
N ASN A 289 -2.64 -9.49 7.82
CA ASN A 289 -2.84 -8.29 8.63
C ASN A 289 -3.13 -8.65 10.09
N HIS A 290 -2.32 -8.09 10.99
CA HIS A 290 -2.40 -8.40 12.42
C HIS A 290 -3.71 -7.93 13.06
N TYR A 291 -4.19 -6.74 12.71
CA TYR A 291 -5.35 -6.08 13.33
C TYR A 291 -6.65 -6.22 12.55
N THR A 292 -6.58 -6.60 11.28
CA THR A 292 -7.74 -6.68 10.39
C THR A 292 -7.80 -7.98 9.61
N VAL A 293 -8.98 -8.29 9.08
CA VAL A 293 -9.20 -9.23 7.97
C VAL A 293 -9.54 -8.39 6.75
N GLU A 294 -8.80 -8.56 5.67
CA GLU A 294 -8.93 -7.77 4.46
C GLU A 294 -9.60 -8.57 3.34
N PHE A 295 -10.63 -8.01 2.75
CA PHE A 295 -11.33 -8.52 1.60
C PHE A 295 -10.85 -7.82 0.33
N ARG A 296 -10.07 -8.49 -0.49
CA ARG A 296 -9.46 -7.96 -1.73
C ARG A 296 -10.24 -8.30 -3.01
N LEU A 297 -11.38 -8.91 -2.86
CA LEU A 297 -12.19 -9.47 -3.93
C LEU A 297 -12.67 -8.44 -4.96
N PHE A 298 -12.96 -7.21 -4.50
CA PHE A 298 -13.78 -6.28 -5.28
C PHE A 298 -12.97 -5.54 -6.33
N ARG A 299 -13.57 -5.35 -7.50
CA ARG A 299 -13.08 -4.41 -8.49
C ARG A 299 -13.24 -2.99 -7.99
N GLY A 300 -12.27 -2.14 -8.26
CA GLY A 300 -12.33 -0.73 -7.94
C GLY A 300 -13.55 -0.04 -8.57
N THR A 301 -14.11 0.95 -7.87
CA THR A 301 -15.32 1.65 -8.33
C THR A 301 -15.46 3.03 -7.70
N LEU A 302 -15.74 4.05 -8.53
CA LEU A 302 -16.18 5.39 -8.11
C LEU A 302 -17.72 5.52 -8.17
N ARG A 303 -18.44 4.40 -8.26
CA ARG A 303 -19.89 4.38 -8.26
C ARG A 303 -20.40 4.15 -6.84
N TYR A 304 -20.92 5.20 -6.20
CA TYR A 304 -21.37 5.17 -4.79
C TYR A 304 -22.21 3.94 -4.43
N LYS A 305 -23.29 3.65 -5.19
CA LYS A 305 -24.15 2.49 -4.91
C LYS A 305 -23.39 1.15 -4.96
N THR A 306 -22.43 1.00 -5.88
CA THR A 306 -21.64 -0.23 -6.00
C THR A 306 -20.65 -0.34 -4.82
N PHE A 307 -20.03 0.77 -4.44
CA PHE A 307 -19.13 0.86 -3.29
C PHE A 307 -19.86 0.50 -1.98
N ILE A 308 -21.00 1.12 -1.72
CA ILE A 308 -21.81 0.80 -0.53
C ILE A 308 -22.32 -0.64 -0.56
N ALA A 309 -22.71 -1.17 -1.72
CA ALA A 309 -23.10 -2.58 -1.83
C ALA A 309 -21.96 -3.54 -1.45
N ALA A 310 -20.71 -3.23 -1.79
CA ALA A 310 -19.56 -4.03 -1.38
C ALA A 310 -19.33 -3.98 0.14
N LEU A 311 -19.41 -2.80 0.75
CA LEU A 311 -19.34 -2.63 2.22
C LEU A 311 -20.47 -3.39 2.93
N GLN A 312 -21.70 -3.27 2.43
CA GLN A 312 -22.87 -3.97 2.97
C GLN A 312 -22.74 -5.50 2.85
N LEU A 313 -22.11 -6.00 1.78
CA LEU A 313 -21.86 -7.43 1.61
C LEU A 313 -20.84 -7.94 2.65
N VAL A 314 -19.72 -7.23 2.81
CA VAL A 314 -18.71 -7.58 3.81
C VAL A 314 -19.30 -7.53 5.23
N ASP A 315 -20.08 -6.49 5.54
CA ASP A 315 -20.79 -6.40 6.83
C ASP A 315 -21.72 -7.60 7.06
N GLU A 316 -22.46 -8.04 6.04
CA GLU A 316 -23.35 -9.19 6.18
C GLU A 316 -22.58 -10.48 6.38
N ILE A 317 -21.49 -10.70 5.64
CA ILE A 317 -20.61 -11.87 5.82
C ILE A 317 -20.03 -11.88 7.25
N CYS A 318 -19.50 -10.75 7.71
CA CYS A 318 -18.93 -10.65 9.05
C CYS A 318 -19.99 -10.86 10.14
N ARG A 319 -21.21 -10.31 9.99
CA ARG A 319 -22.32 -10.53 10.93
C ARG A 319 -22.76 -11.98 10.99
N CYS A 320 -22.89 -12.64 9.84
CA CYS A 320 -23.18 -14.07 9.81
C CYS A 320 -22.07 -14.86 10.53
N ALA A 321 -20.80 -14.58 10.22
CA ALA A 321 -19.68 -15.28 10.83
C ALA A 321 -19.58 -15.09 12.36
N VAL A 322 -19.93 -13.90 12.88
CA VAL A 322 -19.95 -13.59 14.34
C VAL A 322 -21.10 -14.30 15.03
N ASN A 323 -22.30 -14.29 14.43
CA ASN A 323 -23.53 -14.69 15.11
C ASN A 323 -23.95 -16.16 14.90
N MET A 324 -23.37 -16.84 13.90
CA MET A 324 -23.68 -18.23 13.56
C MET A 324 -22.62 -19.18 14.13
N SER A 325 -23.01 -20.40 14.42
CA SER A 325 -22.10 -21.50 14.71
C SER A 325 -21.38 -21.99 13.45
N ASP A 326 -20.32 -22.78 13.61
CA ASP A 326 -19.60 -23.40 12.50
C ASP A 326 -20.56 -24.19 11.60
N LYS A 327 -21.43 -25.01 12.22
CA LYS A 327 -22.41 -25.85 11.50
C LYS A 327 -23.41 -25.01 10.71
N GLU A 328 -23.99 -23.97 11.32
CA GLU A 328 -24.93 -23.09 10.61
C GLU A 328 -24.25 -22.39 9.42
N MET A 329 -23.00 -21.97 9.58
CA MET A 329 -22.25 -21.33 8.50
C MET A 329 -21.87 -22.33 7.39
N GLU A 330 -21.56 -23.56 7.76
CA GLU A 330 -21.25 -24.65 6.84
C GLU A 330 -22.50 -25.09 6.03
N GLU A 331 -23.67 -25.05 6.62
CA GLU A 331 -24.95 -25.38 5.97
C GLU A 331 -25.54 -24.19 5.20
N LEU A 332 -25.16 -22.94 5.49
CA LEU A 332 -25.72 -21.73 4.88
C LEU A 332 -25.60 -21.74 3.36
N SER A 333 -26.74 -21.80 2.67
CA SER A 333 -26.79 -21.67 1.21
C SER A 333 -26.70 -20.19 0.80
N TRP A 334 -26.39 -19.92 -0.46
CA TRP A 334 -26.41 -18.54 -0.99
C TRP A 334 -27.82 -17.94 -0.89
N SER A 335 -28.85 -18.70 -1.18
CA SER A 335 -30.25 -18.27 -1.08
C SER A 335 -30.61 -17.89 0.35
N ASP A 336 -30.25 -18.73 1.33
CA ASP A 336 -30.53 -18.44 2.72
C ASP A 336 -29.75 -17.24 3.24
N PHE A 337 -28.50 -17.06 2.76
CA PHE A 337 -27.70 -15.86 3.03
C PHE A 337 -28.41 -14.60 2.51
N VAL A 338 -28.85 -14.60 1.26
CA VAL A 338 -29.54 -13.46 0.64
C VAL A 338 -30.84 -13.12 1.35
N LEU A 339 -31.60 -14.13 1.80
CA LEU A 339 -32.85 -13.96 2.57
C LEU A 339 -32.65 -13.27 3.93
N ARG A 340 -31.44 -13.32 4.50
CA ARG A 340 -31.10 -12.68 5.78
C ARG A 340 -30.82 -11.19 5.65
N ILE A 341 -30.54 -10.71 4.42
CA ILE A 341 -30.19 -9.31 4.17
C ILE A 341 -31.39 -8.42 4.48
N LEU A 342 -31.22 -7.55 5.46
CA LEU A 342 -32.27 -6.65 5.91
C LEU A 342 -32.58 -5.58 4.83
N PRO A 343 -33.85 -5.14 4.71
CA PRO A 343 -34.26 -4.11 3.75
C PRO A 343 -33.46 -2.80 3.81
N LYS A 344 -32.90 -2.46 4.98
CA LYS A 344 -32.05 -1.29 5.15
C LYS A 344 -30.73 -1.33 4.39
N LYS A 345 -30.31 -2.51 3.87
CA LYS A 345 -29.17 -2.68 2.97
C LYS A 345 -29.65 -2.61 1.50
N ALA A 346 -30.34 -1.55 1.16
CA ALA A 346 -31.01 -1.39 -0.13
C ALA A 346 -30.03 -1.43 -1.32
N GLU A 347 -28.84 -0.84 -1.19
CA GLU A 347 -27.83 -0.84 -2.25
C GLU A 347 -27.33 -2.26 -2.55
N LEU A 348 -27.15 -3.08 -1.51
CA LEU A 348 -26.75 -4.49 -1.67
C LEU A 348 -27.85 -5.28 -2.38
N ILE A 349 -29.10 -5.14 -1.95
CA ILE A 349 -30.24 -5.84 -2.56
C ILE A 349 -30.39 -5.44 -4.03
N GLU A 350 -30.37 -4.14 -4.35
CA GLU A 350 -30.43 -3.61 -5.71
C GLU A 350 -29.28 -4.15 -6.57
N TYR A 351 -28.07 -4.19 -6.00
CA TYR A 351 -26.90 -4.70 -6.70
C TYR A 351 -26.97 -6.20 -6.97
N LEU A 352 -27.38 -7.01 -5.97
CA LEU A 352 -27.59 -8.45 -6.14
C LEU A 352 -28.62 -8.76 -7.22
N LYS A 353 -29.74 -8.02 -7.27
CA LYS A 353 -30.74 -8.12 -8.34
C LYS A 353 -30.13 -7.81 -9.69
N SER A 354 -29.40 -6.70 -9.81
CA SER A 354 -28.72 -6.32 -11.06
C SER A 354 -27.73 -7.35 -11.58
N LYS A 355 -27.22 -8.22 -10.68
CA LYS A 355 -26.27 -9.30 -11.00
C LYS A 355 -26.94 -10.67 -11.15
N ARG A 356 -28.26 -10.76 -11.00
CA ARG A 356 -28.98 -12.03 -10.95
C ARG A 356 -28.41 -12.97 -9.87
N LEU A 357 -28.16 -12.39 -8.71
CA LEU A 357 -27.67 -13.06 -7.50
C LEU A 357 -28.72 -13.03 -6.37
N TYR A 358 -29.83 -12.31 -6.59
CA TYR A 358 -30.97 -12.26 -5.69
C TYR A 358 -31.97 -13.35 -6.11
N VAL A 359 -31.97 -14.45 -5.41
CA VAL A 359 -32.64 -15.69 -5.82
C VAL A 359 -34.15 -15.74 -5.54
N ASN A 360 -34.74 -14.67 -5.02
CA ASN A 360 -36.17 -14.59 -4.71
C ASN A 360 -36.98 -13.75 -5.73
N GLU A 361 -36.39 -13.34 -6.82
CA GLU A 361 -37.19 -12.79 -7.91
C GLU A 361 -37.78 -13.95 -8.69
N ILE A 362 -39.11 -14.02 -8.69
CA ILE A 362 -39.85 -14.76 -9.68
C ILE A 362 -39.44 -14.15 -11.02
N GLU A 363 -38.74 -14.89 -11.89
CA GLU A 363 -38.57 -14.49 -13.27
C GLU A 363 -39.99 -14.23 -13.81
N ALA A 364 -40.27 -12.97 -14.17
CA ALA A 364 -41.48 -12.70 -14.94
C ALA A 364 -41.35 -13.57 -16.18
N GLU A 365 -42.23 -14.57 -16.30
CA GLU A 365 -42.36 -15.34 -17.53
C GLU A 365 -42.49 -14.31 -18.66
N SER A 366 -41.52 -14.30 -19.56
CA SER A 366 -41.65 -13.57 -20.79
C SER A 366 -42.87 -14.17 -21.48
N GLU A 367 -43.97 -13.43 -21.48
CA GLU A 367 -45.09 -13.76 -22.39
C GLU A 367 -44.51 -13.74 -23.79
N GLU A 368 -44.21 -14.92 -24.30
CA GLU A 368 -44.04 -15.13 -25.73
C GLU A 368 -45.39 -14.85 -26.39
N MET A 369 -45.51 -13.69 -27.04
CA MET A 369 -46.49 -13.45 -28.07
C MET A 369 -45.89 -13.73 -29.43
#